data_347944fd7dab8b4ceab3947eeebecf33
#
_entry.id   347944fd7dab8b4ceab3947eeebecf33
#
_cell.length_a   1.000
_cell.length_b   1.000
_cell.length_c   1.000
_cell.angle_alpha   90.00
_cell.angle_beta   90.00
_cell.angle_gamma   90.00
#
_symmetry.space_group_name_H-M   'P 1'
#
loop_
_entity.id
_entity.type
_entity.pdbx_description
1 polymer ?
#
loop_
_entity_poly.entity_id
_entity_poly.type
_entity_poly.pdbx_seq_one_letter_code
_entity_poly.pdbx_strand_id
1 'polypeptide(L)'
;MPIDIVLDAMGSDKAPEPEIRGAILACRQLDVRVHLVGPEELLRPKLREALKAAGVRDKLPIFIVQASEWISMDDKAAQAVRSKRDSSMRVGLKMVREGRAGGFVTAGNTGAAMATAKMVLGSLAGVDRPALATVLPTQGKTPCVLLDVGANVDCDPENLVQFAVMGHMYAKNVLRIASPRVGLLSIGEEDSKGNSLTRDTLPLLRALPAGLLNFLGNVEGRDLYNGHAEVVVCDGFVGNVALKTSEGLAKLVNSSLRESLKSTVTSVVGALFKAFKKRLDYSEYGGAPLLGVRGVCIVGHGSSNERAIMNGIRVAAEFAQAEVNSAIEAALAKR
;
A
#
# COMPACT_ATOMS: atom_id res chain seq x y z
N MET A 1 20.98 -9.85 5.52
CA MET A 1 21.30 -9.79 4.06
C MET A 1 20.36 -8.81 3.40
N PRO A 2 20.84 -7.95 2.48
CA PRO A 2 19.98 -6.99 1.79
C PRO A 2 18.85 -7.70 1.05
N ILE A 3 17.66 -7.12 1.09
CA ILE A 3 16.45 -7.66 0.44
C ILE A 3 16.39 -7.16 -1.00
N ASP A 4 16.12 -8.06 -1.93
CA ASP A 4 15.86 -7.70 -3.33
C ASP A 4 14.42 -7.19 -3.48
N ILE A 5 14.25 -5.95 -3.93
CA ILE A 5 12.95 -5.34 -4.23
C ILE A 5 12.89 -4.97 -5.70
N VAL A 6 11.84 -5.38 -6.35
CA VAL A 6 11.54 -5.02 -7.73
C VAL A 6 10.72 -3.73 -7.75
N LEU A 7 11.14 -2.77 -8.57
CA LEU A 7 10.45 -1.52 -8.81
C LEU A 7 10.04 -1.43 -10.28
N ASP A 8 8.73 -1.31 -10.53
CA ASP A 8 8.21 -0.91 -11.83
C ASP A 8 8.68 0.51 -12.15
N ALA A 9 9.64 0.62 -13.05
CA ALA A 9 10.27 1.90 -13.37
C ALA A 9 9.42 2.79 -14.29
N MET A 10 8.28 2.29 -14.75
CA MET A 10 7.41 2.96 -15.75
C MET A 10 6.02 3.25 -15.21
N GLY A 11 5.83 3.18 -13.87
CA GLY A 11 4.51 3.23 -13.26
C GLY A 11 3.92 4.63 -13.08
N SER A 12 4.70 5.61 -12.60
CA SER A 12 4.18 6.92 -12.22
C SER A 12 3.91 7.84 -13.41
N ASP A 13 3.16 8.93 -13.16
CA ASP A 13 2.83 9.96 -14.16
C ASP A 13 4.07 10.64 -14.77
N LYS A 14 5.19 10.59 -14.05
CA LYS A 14 6.48 11.19 -14.45
C LYS A 14 7.60 10.17 -14.57
N ALA A 15 7.22 8.89 -14.79
CA ALA A 15 8.19 7.82 -14.95
C ALA A 15 9.20 8.12 -16.07
N PRO A 16 10.44 7.69 -15.94
CA PRO A 16 11.02 6.92 -14.83
C PRO A 16 11.76 7.76 -13.77
N GLU A 17 11.68 9.09 -13.82
CA GLU A 17 12.49 9.98 -12.98
C GLU A 17 12.25 9.78 -11.46
N PRO A 18 11.00 9.75 -10.95
CA PRO A 18 10.74 9.52 -9.53
C PRO A 18 11.21 8.14 -9.07
N GLU A 19 11.02 7.11 -9.91
CA GLU A 19 11.42 5.74 -9.62
C GLU A 19 12.94 5.61 -9.50
N ILE A 20 13.68 6.16 -10.44
CA ILE A 20 15.16 6.15 -10.41
C ILE A 20 15.68 6.88 -9.18
N ARG A 21 15.17 8.09 -8.89
CA ARG A 21 15.59 8.87 -7.71
C ARG A 21 15.19 8.17 -6.42
N GLY A 22 13.99 7.60 -6.36
CA GLY A 22 13.52 6.82 -5.22
C GLY A 22 14.36 5.58 -4.95
N ALA A 23 14.77 4.86 -6.01
CA ALA A 23 15.69 3.72 -5.92
C ALA A 23 17.07 4.14 -5.37
N ILE A 24 17.61 5.27 -5.84
CA ILE A 24 18.87 5.83 -5.31
C ILE A 24 18.75 6.16 -3.82
N LEU A 25 17.65 6.82 -3.42
CA LEU A 25 17.38 7.13 -2.02
C LEU A 25 17.25 5.87 -1.17
N ALA A 26 16.53 4.86 -1.65
CA ALA A 26 16.34 3.59 -0.97
C ALA A 26 17.67 2.87 -0.73
N CYS A 27 18.49 2.69 -1.76
CA CYS A 27 19.80 2.02 -1.64
C CYS A 27 20.81 2.79 -0.76
N ARG A 28 20.60 4.09 -0.52
CA ARG A 28 21.45 4.88 0.38
C ARG A 28 21.00 4.82 1.84
N GLN A 29 19.73 4.53 2.10
CA GLN A 29 19.13 4.65 3.44
C GLN A 29 18.68 3.32 4.02
N LEU A 30 18.49 2.31 3.16
CA LEU A 30 17.94 1.00 3.53
C LEU A 30 18.90 -0.11 3.11
N ASP A 31 18.85 -1.25 3.79
CA ASP A 31 19.59 -2.46 3.40
C ASP A 31 18.81 -3.25 2.34
N VAL A 32 18.75 -2.71 1.12
CA VAL A 32 18.02 -3.27 -0.02
C VAL A 32 18.84 -3.28 -1.30
N ARG A 33 18.50 -4.20 -2.21
CA ARG A 33 18.89 -4.19 -3.62
C ARG A 33 17.67 -3.88 -4.46
N VAL A 34 17.77 -2.95 -5.41
CA VAL A 34 16.63 -2.52 -6.22
C VAL A 34 16.79 -2.96 -7.67
N HIS A 35 15.77 -3.66 -8.18
CA HIS A 35 15.66 -4.08 -9.56
C HIS A 35 14.67 -3.17 -10.28
N LEU A 36 15.17 -2.22 -11.09
CA LEU A 36 14.37 -1.35 -11.95
C LEU A 36 13.91 -2.12 -13.17
N VAL A 37 12.60 -2.32 -13.33
CA VAL A 37 12.04 -3.06 -14.47
C VAL A 37 11.43 -2.09 -15.47
N GLY A 38 11.87 -2.19 -16.72
CA GLY A 38 11.42 -1.36 -17.85
C GLY A 38 12.36 -1.42 -19.04
N PRO A 39 12.17 -0.59 -20.09
CA PRO A 39 13.02 -0.55 -21.25
C PRO A 39 14.46 -0.13 -20.89
N GLU A 40 15.41 -1.05 -21.03
CA GLU A 40 16.80 -0.82 -20.62
C GLU A 40 17.45 0.38 -21.33
N GLU A 41 17.13 0.55 -22.62
CA GLU A 41 17.64 1.67 -23.43
C GLU A 41 17.23 3.03 -22.85
N LEU A 42 16.01 3.11 -22.28
CA LEU A 42 15.51 4.30 -21.62
C LEU A 42 16.10 4.47 -20.21
N LEU A 43 16.15 3.38 -19.43
CA LEU A 43 16.52 3.44 -18.01
C LEU A 43 18.03 3.64 -17.80
N ARG A 44 18.88 3.02 -18.60
CA ARG A 44 20.34 3.03 -18.42
C ARG A 44 20.94 4.44 -18.48
N PRO A 45 20.66 5.29 -19.50
CA PRO A 45 21.18 6.65 -19.54
C PRO A 45 20.63 7.52 -18.41
N LYS A 46 19.33 7.44 -18.11
CA LYS A 46 18.68 8.22 -17.04
C LYS A 46 19.20 7.84 -15.65
N LEU A 47 19.43 6.56 -15.37
CA LEU A 47 20.03 6.11 -14.11
C LEU A 47 21.48 6.66 -13.98
N ARG A 48 22.26 6.64 -15.03
CA ARG A 48 23.64 7.18 -15.02
C ARG A 48 23.65 8.68 -14.74
N GLU A 49 22.75 9.43 -15.38
CA GLU A 49 22.59 10.88 -15.14
C GLU A 49 22.16 11.17 -13.70
N ALA A 50 21.16 10.45 -13.19
CA ALA A 50 20.65 10.63 -11.83
C ALA A 50 21.71 10.29 -10.75
N LEU A 51 22.50 9.23 -10.96
CA LEU A 51 23.63 8.88 -10.07
C LEU A 51 24.68 10.00 -10.03
N LYS A 52 25.04 10.55 -11.20
CA LYS A 52 25.97 11.70 -11.31
C LYS A 52 25.40 12.93 -10.59
N ALA A 53 24.16 13.28 -10.84
CA ALA A 53 23.47 14.41 -10.20
C ALA A 53 23.37 14.25 -8.68
N ALA A 54 23.20 13.04 -8.18
CA ALA A 54 23.16 12.73 -6.75
C ALA A 54 24.54 12.65 -6.08
N GLY A 55 25.63 12.91 -6.82
CA GLY A 55 27.01 12.86 -6.32
C GLY A 55 27.44 11.46 -5.84
N VAL A 56 26.84 10.42 -6.39
CA VAL A 56 27.12 9.03 -5.99
C VAL A 56 28.45 8.60 -6.66
N ARG A 57 29.46 8.30 -5.83
CA ARG A 57 30.78 7.84 -6.27
C ARG A 57 30.89 6.31 -6.25
N ASP A 58 30.26 5.69 -5.27
CA ASP A 58 30.28 4.24 -5.08
C ASP A 58 29.16 3.55 -5.88
N LYS A 59 29.36 2.27 -6.21
CA LYS A 59 28.35 1.49 -6.92
C LYS A 59 27.20 1.14 -5.98
N LEU A 60 26.01 1.73 -6.22
CA LEU A 60 24.80 1.33 -5.53
C LEU A 60 24.25 0.01 -6.08
N PRO A 61 23.59 -0.81 -5.23
CA PRO A 61 22.99 -2.08 -5.63
C PRO A 61 21.67 -1.88 -6.40
N ILE A 62 21.75 -1.18 -7.54
CA ILE A 62 20.64 -0.94 -8.46
C ILE A 62 20.91 -1.69 -9.76
N PHE A 63 19.95 -2.53 -10.16
CA PHE A 63 20.03 -3.37 -11.34
C PHE A 63 18.89 -3.02 -12.30
N ILE A 64 19.12 -3.09 -13.60
CA ILE A 64 18.08 -2.91 -14.61
C ILE A 64 17.67 -4.29 -15.11
N VAL A 65 16.36 -4.52 -15.18
CA VAL A 65 15.75 -5.72 -15.73
C VAL A 65 14.90 -5.30 -16.93
N GLN A 66 15.22 -5.87 -18.08
CA GLN A 66 14.53 -5.54 -19.33
C GLN A 66 13.07 -5.95 -19.29
N ALA A 67 12.20 -5.01 -19.66
CA ALA A 67 10.82 -5.23 -20.08
C ALA A 67 10.54 -4.30 -21.26
N SER A 68 10.02 -4.85 -22.35
CA SER A 68 9.82 -4.09 -23.58
C SER A 68 8.53 -3.28 -23.61
N GLU A 69 7.61 -3.56 -22.67
CA GLU A 69 6.30 -2.95 -22.57
C GLU A 69 6.06 -2.40 -21.16
N TRP A 70 5.13 -1.47 -21.05
CA TRP A 70 4.61 -1.01 -19.77
C TRP A 70 3.10 -0.70 -19.88
N ILE A 71 2.41 -0.70 -18.75
CA ILE A 71 0.98 -0.35 -18.67
C ILE A 71 0.87 1.09 -18.18
N SER A 72 0.28 1.95 -19.02
CA SER A 72 0.07 3.37 -18.69
C SER A 72 -1.17 3.57 -17.82
N MET A 73 -1.33 4.78 -17.26
CA MET A 73 -2.52 5.14 -16.48
C MET A 73 -3.80 5.13 -17.32
N ASP A 74 -3.70 5.44 -18.62
CA ASP A 74 -4.82 5.52 -19.55
C ASP A 74 -5.23 4.15 -20.12
N ASP A 75 -4.42 3.13 -19.92
CA ASP A 75 -4.72 1.78 -20.39
C ASP A 75 -5.93 1.19 -19.65
N LYS A 76 -6.82 0.53 -20.38
CA LYS A 76 -7.87 -0.31 -19.78
C LYS A 76 -7.23 -1.53 -19.10
N ALA A 77 -7.20 -1.56 -17.78
CA ALA A 77 -6.48 -2.55 -16.98
C ALA A 77 -6.65 -4.00 -17.46
N ALA A 78 -7.91 -4.46 -17.62
CA ALA A 78 -8.21 -5.84 -18.03
C ALA A 78 -7.66 -6.18 -19.44
N GLN A 79 -7.67 -5.23 -20.36
CA GLN A 79 -7.15 -5.42 -21.71
C GLN A 79 -5.62 -5.40 -21.70
N ALA A 80 -5.01 -4.40 -21.03
CA ALA A 80 -3.56 -4.23 -20.99
C ALA A 80 -2.86 -5.42 -20.33
N VAL A 81 -3.40 -5.94 -19.24
CA VAL A 81 -2.87 -7.13 -18.55
C VAL A 81 -2.84 -8.38 -19.45
N ARG A 82 -3.81 -8.51 -20.38
CA ARG A 82 -3.86 -9.64 -21.32
C ARG A 82 -2.92 -9.46 -22.52
N SER A 83 -2.84 -8.25 -23.08
CA SER A 83 -2.11 -7.94 -24.31
C SER A 83 -0.63 -7.70 -24.05
N LYS A 84 -0.26 -6.91 -23.03
CA LYS A 84 1.13 -6.53 -22.72
C LYS A 84 1.83 -7.60 -21.87
N ARG A 85 2.26 -8.65 -22.54
CA ARG A 85 2.82 -9.86 -21.88
C ARG A 85 4.24 -9.66 -21.34
N ASP A 86 4.96 -8.67 -21.86
CA ASP A 86 6.32 -8.29 -21.44
C ASP A 86 6.30 -6.94 -20.69
N SER A 87 5.17 -6.61 -20.04
CA SER A 87 5.07 -5.38 -19.27
C SER A 87 5.94 -5.41 -18.00
N SER A 88 6.46 -4.23 -17.61
CA SER A 88 7.26 -4.04 -16.41
C SER A 88 6.58 -4.63 -15.15
N MET A 89 5.26 -4.47 -15.00
CA MET A 89 4.48 -5.10 -13.93
C MET A 89 4.56 -6.63 -13.98
N ARG A 90 4.37 -7.22 -15.15
CA ARG A 90 4.35 -8.68 -15.30
C ARG A 90 5.72 -9.31 -15.11
N VAL A 91 6.75 -8.70 -15.67
CA VAL A 91 8.15 -9.12 -15.51
C VAL A 91 8.53 -9.03 -14.03
N GLY A 92 8.24 -7.90 -13.38
CA GLY A 92 8.56 -7.68 -11.98
C GLY A 92 7.86 -8.66 -11.03
N LEU A 93 6.56 -8.88 -11.21
CA LEU A 93 5.80 -9.83 -10.39
C LEU A 93 6.23 -11.29 -10.60
N LYS A 94 6.72 -11.65 -11.81
CA LYS A 94 7.33 -12.97 -12.03
C LYS A 94 8.59 -13.17 -11.20
N MET A 95 9.43 -12.14 -11.05
CA MET A 95 10.63 -12.22 -10.20
C MET A 95 10.26 -12.52 -8.74
N VAL A 96 9.19 -11.90 -8.24
CA VAL A 96 8.68 -12.20 -6.87
C VAL A 96 8.17 -13.64 -6.79
N ARG A 97 7.36 -14.09 -7.76
CA ARG A 97 6.85 -15.46 -7.80
C ARG A 97 7.96 -16.52 -7.83
N GLU A 98 9.06 -16.23 -8.53
CA GLU A 98 10.21 -17.12 -8.70
C GLU A 98 11.18 -17.05 -7.50
N GLY A 99 10.89 -16.27 -6.47
CA GLY A 99 11.73 -16.10 -5.29
C GLY A 99 13.03 -15.31 -5.53
N ARG A 100 13.14 -14.64 -6.69
CA ARG A 100 14.30 -13.80 -7.04
C ARG A 100 14.24 -12.41 -6.40
N ALA A 101 13.08 -12.05 -5.83
CA ALA A 101 12.89 -10.81 -5.09
C ALA A 101 11.86 -11.01 -3.97
N GLY A 102 12.02 -10.28 -2.87
CA GLY A 102 11.12 -10.32 -1.72
C GLY A 102 9.82 -9.52 -1.93
N GLY A 103 9.80 -8.53 -2.85
CA GLY A 103 8.61 -7.71 -3.08
C GLY A 103 8.67 -6.92 -4.38
N PHE A 104 7.48 -6.49 -4.81
CA PHE A 104 7.25 -5.66 -6.00
C PHE A 104 6.58 -4.34 -5.60
N VAL A 105 7.04 -3.24 -6.17
CA VAL A 105 6.52 -1.89 -5.96
C VAL A 105 6.17 -1.28 -7.31
N THR A 106 5.00 -0.68 -7.42
CA THR A 106 4.58 0.10 -8.60
C THR A 106 3.83 1.36 -8.16
N ALA A 107 3.98 2.45 -8.90
CA ALA A 107 3.15 3.64 -8.80
C ALA A 107 2.23 3.79 -10.02
N GLY A 108 1.96 2.68 -10.72
CA GLY A 108 1.18 2.65 -11.96
C GLY A 108 -0.31 2.43 -11.74
N ASN A 109 -0.98 2.04 -12.83
CA ASN A 109 -2.41 1.78 -12.87
C ASN A 109 -2.80 0.72 -11.83
N THR A 110 -3.54 1.13 -10.80
CA THR A 110 -3.92 0.28 -9.65
C THR A 110 -4.68 -0.97 -10.09
N GLY A 111 -5.66 -0.84 -10.98
CA GLY A 111 -6.44 -1.97 -11.50
C GLY A 111 -5.56 -2.98 -12.25
N ALA A 112 -4.60 -2.50 -13.03
CA ALA A 112 -3.65 -3.35 -13.74
C ALA A 112 -2.68 -4.05 -12.78
N ALA A 113 -2.18 -3.32 -11.76
CA ALA A 113 -1.31 -3.89 -10.74
C ALA A 113 -2.00 -5.04 -9.97
N MET A 114 -3.24 -4.82 -9.50
CA MET A 114 -4.04 -5.83 -8.81
C MET A 114 -4.33 -7.05 -9.70
N ALA A 115 -4.79 -6.81 -10.94
CA ALA A 115 -5.10 -7.89 -11.87
C ALA A 115 -3.85 -8.71 -12.24
N THR A 116 -2.71 -8.02 -12.48
CA THR A 116 -1.43 -8.70 -12.79
C THR A 116 -0.93 -9.49 -11.58
N ALA A 117 -1.00 -8.89 -10.37
CA ALA A 117 -0.59 -9.58 -9.15
C ALA A 117 -1.44 -10.84 -8.90
N LYS A 118 -2.77 -10.75 -9.00
CA LYS A 118 -3.66 -11.93 -8.88
C LYS A 118 -3.34 -13.00 -9.93
N MET A 119 -3.09 -12.59 -11.18
CA MET A 119 -2.79 -13.53 -12.27
C MET A 119 -1.41 -14.20 -12.12
N VAL A 120 -0.39 -13.44 -11.71
CA VAL A 120 0.99 -13.92 -11.65
C VAL A 120 1.29 -14.60 -10.33
N LEU A 121 0.94 -14.00 -9.19
CA LEU A 121 1.22 -14.53 -7.86
C LEU A 121 0.17 -15.56 -7.41
N GLY A 122 -1.10 -15.35 -7.78
CA GLY A 122 -2.23 -16.10 -7.24
C GLY A 122 -2.63 -15.60 -5.85
N SER A 123 -3.78 -16.11 -5.34
CA SER A 123 -4.24 -15.82 -3.97
C SER A 123 -3.60 -16.76 -2.95
N LEU A 124 -3.46 -16.30 -1.71
CA LEU A 124 -3.10 -17.13 -0.56
C LEU A 124 -4.18 -18.21 -0.33
N ALA A 125 -3.79 -19.28 0.34
CA ALA A 125 -4.74 -20.31 0.74
C ALA A 125 -5.80 -19.73 1.69
N GLY A 126 -7.08 -19.98 1.40
CA GLY A 126 -8.20 -19.44 2.16
C GLY A 126 -8.57 -17.98 1.85
N VAL A 127 -7.94 -17.35 0.86
CA VAL A 127 -8.27 -15.99 0.41
C VAL A 127 -8.99 -16.06 -0.95
N ASP A 128 -10.25 -15.65 -0.98
CA ASP A 128 -11.04 -15.59 -2.21
C ASP A 128 -10.69 -14.34 -3.04
N ARG A 129 -10.55 -13.21 -2.33
CA ARG A 129 -10.25 -11.91 -2.95
C ARG A 129 -9.12 -11.20 -2.22
N PRO A 130 -8.00 -10.89 -2.89
CA PRO A 130 -7.01 -9.96 -2.36
C PRO A 130 -7.63 -8.58 -2.10
N ALA A 131 -7.18 -7.89 -1.07
CA ALA A 131 -7.66 -6.57 -0.67
C ALA A 131 -6.53 -5.55 -0.64
N LEU A 132 -6.82 -4.32 -1.05
CA LEU A 132 -5.89 -3.21 -1.00
C LEU A 132 -6.01 -2.51 0.35
N ALA A 133 -4.94 -2.48 1.13
CA ALA A 133 -4.92 -1.82 2.43
C ALA A 133 -4.23 -0.46 2.35
N THR A 134 -4.66 0.49 3.19
CA THR A 134 -3.95 1.75 3.41
C THR A 134 -3.73 1.99 4.88
N VAL A 135 -2.66 2.71 5.20
CA VAL A 135 -2.32 3.08 6.58
C VAL A 135 -2.66 4.56 6.77
N LEU A 136 -3.55 4.85 7.70
CA LEU A 136 -4.02 6.20 8.01
C LEU A 136 -3.41 6.68 9.35
N PRO A 137 -2.97 7.96 9.44
CA PRO A 137 -2.55 8.54 10.69
C PRO A 137 -3.73 8.70 11.63
N THR A 138 -3.50 8.53 12.93
CA THR A 138 -4.50 8.77 13.96
C THR A 138 -4.06 9.85 14.95
N GLN A 139 -4.99 10.31 15.77
CA GLN A 139 -4.69 11.14 16.95
C GLN A 139 -3.92 10.36 18.02
N GLY A 140 -4.04 9.02 17.99
CA GLY A 140 -3.34 8.10 18.88
C GLY A 140 -1.85 7.91 18.52
N LYS A 141 -1.23 6.95 19.20
CA LYS A 141 0.17 6.56 18.98
C LYS A 141 0.33 5.55 17.82
N THR A 142 -0.73 4.80 17.55
CA THR A 142 -0.76 3.75 16.53
C THR A 142 -1.56 4.22 15.30
N PRO A 143 -1.13 3.89 14.08
CA PRO A 143 -1.92 4.17 12.88
C PRO A 143 -3.11 3.23 12.76
N CYS A 144 -4.06 3.57 11.89
CA CYS A 144 -5.19 2.73 11.51
C CYS A 144 -4.98 2.16 10.10
N VAL A 145 -5.19 0.86 9.94
CA VAL A 145 -5.20 0.16 8.66
C VAL A 145 -6.64 0.09 8.17
N LEU A 146 -6.94 0.76 7.07
CA LEU A 146 -8.24 0.65 6.38
C LEU A 146 -8.12 -0.32 5.22
N LEU A 147 -9.00 -1.29 5.13
CA LEU A 147 -9.15 -2.19 4.00
C LEU A 147 -10.59 -2.73 3.84
N ASP A 148 -11.13 -2.89 2.63
CA ASP A 148 -10.52 -2.70 1.32
C ASP A 148 -10.64 -1.23 0.85
N VAL A 149 -9.64 -0.70 0.14
CA VAL A 149 -9.69 0.69 -0.38
C VAL A 149 -9.78 0.76 -1.89
N GLY A 150 -10.39 -0.25 -2.53
CA GLY A 150 -10.72 -0.19 -3.94
C GLY A 150 -10.34 -1.40 -4.79
N ALA A 151 -9.96 -2.54 -4.19
CA ALA A 151 -9.73 -3.77 -4.93
C ALA A 151 -11.05 -4.49 -5.29
N ASN A 152 -12.06 -4.42 -4.42
CA ASN A 152 -13.32 -5.14 -4.55
C ASN A 152 -14.50 -4.22 -4.24
N VAL A 153 -15.17 -3.72 -5.28
CA VAL A 153 -16.32 -2.81 -5.14
C VAL A 153 -17.49 -3.52 -4.47
N ASP A 154 -17.82 -4.71 -4.96
CA ASP A 154 -18.85 -5.58 -4.40
C ASP A 154 -18.21 -6.72 -3.63
N CYS A 155 -18.58 -6.87 -2.37
CA CYS A 155 -18.09 -7.91 -1.46
C CYS A 155 -19.22 -8.73 -0.89
N ASP A 156 -18.92 -9.98 -0.57
CA ASP A 156 -19.74 -10.83 0.27
C ASP A 156 -19.28 -10.72 1.74
N PRO A 157 -20.14 -11.05 2.73
CA PRO A 157 -19.78 -11.01 4.15
C PRO A 157 -18.48 -11.76 4.46
N GLU A 158 -18.26 -12.90 3.80
CA GLU A 158 -17.10 -13.75 3.92
C GLU A 158 -15.80 -13.05 3.49
N ASN A 159 -15.87 -12.18 2.48
CA ASN A 159 -14.72 -11.36 2.07
C ASN A 159 -14.28 -10.39 3.18
N LEU A 160 -15.25 -9.72 3.85
CA LEU A 160 -14.94 -8.80 4.93
C LEU A 160 -14.34 -9.53 6.15
N VAL A 161 -14.76 -10.75 6.41
CA VAL A 161 -14.14 -11.60 7.45
C VAL A 161 -12.69 -11.92 7.09
N GLN A 162 -12.41 -12.29 5.84
CA GLN A 162 -11.04 -12.52 5.38
C GLN A 162 -10.21 -11.22 5.47
N PHE A 163 -10.79 -10.08 5.10
CA PHE A 163 -10.12 -8.77 5.21
C PHE A 163 -9.77 -8.44 6.66
N ALA A 164 -10.66 -8.74 7.61
CA ALA A 164 -10.40 -8.54 9.03
C ALA A 164 -9.18 -9.35 9.51
N VAL A 165 -9.09 -10.61 9.14
CA VAL A 165 -7.93 -11.47 9.45
C VAL A 165 -6.66 -10.94 8.78
N MET A 166 -6.71 -10.59 7.49
CA MET A 166 -5.57 -10.06 6.76
C MET A 166 -5.06 -8.74 7.36
N GLY A 167 -5.98 -7.81 7.66
CA GLY A 167 -5.65 -6.53 8.29
C GLY A 167 -5.04 -6.69 9.69
N HIS A 168 -5.61 -7.59 10.50
CA HIS A 168 -5.09 -7.91 11.83
C HIS A 168 -3.66 -8.44 11.75
N MET A 169 -3.39 -9.41 10.85
CA MET A 169 -2.06 -9.98 10.69
C MET A 169 -1.06 -8.96 10.15
N TYR A 170 -1.47 -8.07 9.25
CA TYR A 170 -0.63 -6.97 8.77
C TYR A 170 -0.30 -6.00 9.91
N ALA A 171 -1.28 -5.53 10.66
CA ALA A 171 -1.06 -4.61 11.77
C ALA A 171 -0.15 -5.23 12.86
N LYS A 172 -0.35 -6.50 13.16
CA LYS A 172 0.46 -7.23 14.15
C LYS A 172 1.90 -7.43 13.70
N ASN A 173 2.13 -7.90 12.48
CA ASN A 173 3.46 -8.34 12.04
C ASN A 173 4.29 -7.22 11.40
N VAL A 174 3.68 -6.28 10.65
CA VAL A 174 4.39 -5.16 10.01
C VAL A 174 4.41 -3.94 10.92
N LEU A 175 3.24 -3.52 11.44
CA LEU A 175 3.15 -2.34 12.28
C LEU A 175 3.51 -2.60 13.75
N ARG A 176 3.80 -3.88 14.11
CA ARG A 176 4.23 -4.30 15.46
C ARG A 176 3.23 -3.97 16.57
N ILE A 177 1.94 -3.97 16.25
CA ILE A 177 0.87 -3.75 17.22
C ILE A 177 0.49 -5.10 17.84
N ALA A 178 0.75 -5.29 19.12
CA ALA A 178 0.64 -6.61 19.77
C ALA A 178 -0.76 -7.23 19.70
N SER A 179 -1.81 -6.42 19.90
CA SER A 179 -3.22 -6.84 19.84
C SER A 179 -4.06 -5.80 19.09
N PRO A 180 -3.99 -5.75 17.74
CA PRO A 180 -4.72 -4.75 16.97
C PRO A 180 -6.22 -4.91 17.16
N ARG A 181 -6.90 -3.82 17.49
CA ARG A 181 -8.36 -3.76 17.60
C ARG A 181 -8.96 -3.65 16.20
N VAL A 182 -9.88 -4.54 15.89
CA VAL A 182 -10.50 -4.64 14.56
C VAL A 182 -11.95 -4.18 14.64
N GLY A 183 -12.33 -3.21 13.81
CA GLY A 183 -13.70 -2.71 13.68
C GLY A 183 -14.28 -2.98 12.29
N LEU A 184 -15.59 -3.20 12.21
CA LEU A 184 -16.36 -3.25 10.97
C LEU A 184 -16.94 -1.87 10.71
N LEU A 185 -16.57 -1.24 9.58
CA LEU A 185 -17.03 0.11 9.25
C LEU A 185 -18.55 0.12 8.99
N SER A 186 -19.25 0.95 9.74
CA SER A 186 -20.70 1.09 9.68
C SER A 186 -21.12 2.55 9.86
N ILE A 187 -22.42 2.81 9.91
CA ILE A 187 -23.04 4.12 10.12
C ILE A 187 -23.42 4.39 11.58
N GLY A 188 -23.08 3.49 12.49
CA GLY A 188 -23.33 3.55 13.93
C GLY A 188 -22.76 2.33 14.62
N GLU A 189 -22.54 2.44 15.94
CA GLU A 189 -21.90 1.38 16.75
C GLU A 189 -22.85 0.23 17.09
N GLU A 190 -24.19 0.47 17.05
CA GLU A 190 -25.17 -0.54 17.39
C GLU A 190 -25.24 -1.65 16.34
N ASP A 191 -25.52 -2.88 16.77
CA ASP A 191 -25.58 -4.07 15.92
C ASP A 191 -26.63 -3.98 14.80
N SER A 192 -27.70 -3.22 15.01
CA SER A 192 -28.78 -3.00 14.05
C SER A 192 -28.40 -2.03 12.92
N LYS A 193 -27.30 -1.31 13.06
CA LYS A 193 -26.87 -0.31 12.09
C LYS A 193 -26.12 -0.93 10.91
N GLY A 194 -26.13 -0.20 9.79
CA GLY A 194 -25.44 -0.59 8.58
C GLY A 194 -26.37 -1.10 7.47
N ASN A 195 -25.77 -1.46 6.35
CA ASN A 195 -26.43 -2.07 5.21
C ASN A 195 -26.53 -3.62 5.37
N SER A 196 -27.08 -4.32 4.38
CA SER A 196 -27.16 -5.80 4.42
C SER A 196 -25.78 -6.44 4.62
N LEU A 197 -24.77 -5.99 3.85
CA LEU A 197 -23.41 -6.53 3.92
C LEU A 197 -22.83 -6.45 5.34
N THR A 198 -22.90 -5.28 6.00
CA THR A 198 -22.34 -5.11 7.34
C THR A 198 -23.12 -5.88 8.40
N ARG A 199 -24.47 -5.91 8.30
CA ARG A 199 -25.31 -6.69 9.23
C ARG A 199 -25.08 -8.20 9.12
N ASP A 200 -24.86 -8.70 7.90
CA ASP A 200 -24.60 -10.13 7.69
C ASP A 200 -23.14 -10.50 8.05
N THR A 201 -22.19 -9.56 7.95
CA THR A 201 -20.79 -9.76 8.34
C THR A 201 -20.56 -9.77 9.85
N LEU A 202 -21.28 -8.91 10.60
CA LEU A 202 -21.10 -8.75 12.05
C LEU A 202 -21.16 -10.06 12.84
N PRO A 203 -22.20 -10.92 12.67
CA PRO A 203 -22.27 -12.20 13.36
C PRO A 203 -21.15 -13.16 12.97
N LEU A 204 -20.68 -13.15 11.72
CA LEU A 204 -19.58 -13.98 11.27
C LEU A 204 -18.26 -13.60 11.95
N LEU A 205 -17.97 -12.29 12.08
CA LEU A 205 -16.79 -11.81 12.81
C LEU A 205 -16.83 -12.17 14.29
N ARG A 206 -18.00 -12.13 14.93
CA ARG A 206 -18.17 -12.54 16.33
C ARG A 206 -18.06 -14.04 16.55
N ALA A 207 -18.39 -14.84 15.54
CA ALA A 207 -18.30 -16.30 15.59
C ALA A 207 -16.89 -16.83 15.41
N LEU A 208 -15.91 -15.98 15.06
CA LEU A 208 -14.52 -16.40 14.90
C LEU A 208 -13.96 -16.99 16.22
N PRO A 209 -13.01 -17.93 16.15
CA PRO A 209 -12.39 -18.51 17.33
C PRO A 209 -11.82 -17.44 18.28
N ALA A 210 -12.02 -17.64 19.58
CA ALA A 210 -11.51 -16.72 20.59
C ALA A 210 -9.99 -16.51 20.47
N GLY A 211 -9.55 -15.27 20.50
CA GLY A 211 -8.14 -14.89 20.37
C GLY A 211 -7.60 -14.81 18.94
N LEU A 212 -8.41 -15.12 17.92
CA LEU A 212 -8.01 -14.93 16.51
C LEU A 212 -7.97 -13.43 16.17
N LEU A 213 -8.98 -12.68 16.58
CA LEU A 213 -9.09 -11.23 16.43
C LEU A 213 -9.44 -10.56 17.77
N ASN A 214 -9.02 -9.33 17.94
CA ASN A 214 -9.54 -8.42 18.97
C ASN A 214 -10.65 -7.56 18.32
N PHE A 215 -11.84 -8.16 18.14
CA PHE A 215 -12.94 -7.53 17.41
C PHE A 215 -13.77 -6.63 18.31
N LEU A 216 -13.95 -5.36 17.90
CA LEU A 216 -14.69 -4.33 18.62
C LEU A 216 -16.20 -4.34 18.34
N GLY A 217 -16.59 -4.82 17.14
CA GLY A 217 -17.94 -4.63 16.60
C GLY A 217 -17.96 -3.58 15.48
N ASN A 218 -19.11 -2.92 15.32
CA ASN A 218 -19.24 -1.79 14.39
C ASN A 218 -18.44 -0.58 14.87
N VAL A 219 -17.83 0.13 13.91
CA VAL A 219 -17.13 1.41 14.13
C VAL A 219 -17.59 2.40 13.07
N GLU A 220 -17.41 3.71 13.34
CA GLU A 220 -17.81 4.77 12.43
C GLU A 220 -16.60 5.39 11.69
N GLY A 221 -16.87 6.23 10.68
CA GLY A 221 -15.82 6.91 9.92
C GLY A 221 -14.87 7.78 10.76
N ARG A 222 -15.33 8.30 11.91
CA ARG A 222 -14.48 9.04 12.86
C ARG A 222 -13.38 8.16 13.49
N ASP A 223 -13.65 6.86 13.61
CA ASP A 223 -12.76 5.91 14.27
C ASP A 223 -11.52 5.57 13.42
N LEU A 224 -11.54 5.92 12.14
CA LEU A 224 -10.37 5.88 11.27
C LEU A 224 -9.24 6.80 11.78
N TYR A 225 -9.56 7.83 12.59
CA TYR A 225 -8.60 8.87 12.96
C TYR A 225 -8.44 9.10 14.47
N ASN A 226 -9.40 8.68 15.30
CA ASN A 226 -9.36 8.93 16.75
C ASN A 226 -8.47 7.97 17.55
N GLY A 227 -8.01 6.87 16.93
CA GLY A 227 -7.20 5.84 17.58
C GLY A 227 -8.02 4.81 18.35
N HIS A 228 -9.35 4.71 18.08
CA HIS A 228 -10.21 3.69 18.68
C HIS A 228 -9.96 2.30 18.11
N ALA A 229 -9.67 2.18 16.81
CA ALA A 229 -9.35 0.94 16.12
C ALA A 229 -8.00 1.04 15.38
N GLU A 230 -7.24 -0.04 15.33
CA GLU A 230 -6.02 -0.14 14.54
C GLU A 230 -6.25 -0.80 13.18
N VAL A 231 -7.39 -1.49 13.01
CA VAL A 231 -7.82 -2.07 11.74
C VAL A 231 -9.30 -1.79 11.55
N VAL A 232 -9.66 -1.24 10.41
CA VAL A 232 -11.07 -1.02 10.03
C VAL A 232 -11.32 -1.67 8.68
N VAL A 233 -12.36 -2.50 8.60
CA VAL A 233 -12.69 -3.24 7.37
C VAL A 233 -14.01 -2.78 6.77
N CYS A 234 -14.04 -2.74 5.44
CA CYS A 234 -15.20 -2.43 4.62
C CYS A 234 -15.04 -3.03 3.22
N ASP A 235 -16.06 -2.89 2.37
CA ASP A 235 -15.90 -3.11 0.94
C ASP A 235 -15.06 -2.01 0.27
N GLY A 236 -14.55 -2.31 -0.93
CA GLY A 236 -13.66 -1.40 -1.63
C GLY A 236 -14.33 -0.12 -2.13
N PHE A 237 -15.66 -0.10 -2.30
CA PHE A 237 -16.37 1.13 -2.66
C PHE A 237 -16.35 2.12 -1.49
N VAL A 238 -16.81 1.68 -0.32
CA VAL A 238 -16.84 2.51 0.90
C VAL A 238 -15.43 2.94 1.28
N GLY A 239 -14.47 2.02 1.27
CA GLY A 239 -13.09 2.34 1.64
C GLY A 239 -12.41 3.29 0.67
N ASN A 240 -12.65 3.17 -0.65
CA ASN A 240 -12.12 4.11 -1.62
C ASN A 240 -12.73 5.50 -1.47
N VAL A 241 -14.04 5.60 -1.20
CA VAL A 241 -14.69 6.88 -0.92
C VAL A 241 -14.09 7.53 0.34
N ALA A 242 -13.94 6.76 1.43
CA ALA A 242 -13.32 7.23 2.66
C ALA A 242 -11.89 7.73 2.42
N LEU A 243 -11.06 6.96 1.70
CA LEU A 243 -9.69 7.32 1.36
C LEU A 243 -9.64 8.60 0.51
N LYS A 244 -10.42 8.69 -0.57
CA LYS A 244 -10.42 9.87 -1.45
C LYS A 244 -10.96 11.13 -0.78
N THR A 245 -11.94 11.00 0.10
CA THR A 245 -12.43 12.11 0.93
C THR A 245 -11.33 12.59 1.88
N SER A 246 -10.62 11.68 2.51
CA SER A 246 -9.51 11.98 3.41
C SER A 246 -8.35 12.67 2.69
N GLU A 247 -7.95 12.18 1.51
CA GLU A 247 -6.95 12.81 0.66
C GLU A 247 -7.37 14.22 0.23
N GLY A 248 -8.63 14.41 -0.15
CA GLY A 248 -9.20 15.70 -0.51
C GLY A 248 -9.17 16.69 0.65
N LEU A 249 -9.61 16.26 1.84
CA LEU A 249 -9.57 17.06 3.05
C LEU A 249 -8.13 17.44 3.45
N ALA A 250 -7.19 16.50 3.39
CA ALA A 250 -5.78 16.77 3.69
C ALA A 250 -5.19 17.80 2.71
N LYS A 251 -5.53 17.73 1.42
CA LYS A 251 -5.12 18.73 0.42
C LYS A 251 -5.72 20.11 0.72
N LEU A 252 -7.02 20.18 1.06
CA LEU A 252 -7.70 21.42 1.44
C LEU A 252 -7.06 22.08 2.66
N VAL A 253 -6.86 21.32 3.74
CA VAL A 253 -6.21 21.81 4.97
C VAL A 253 -4.80 22.32 4.67
N ASN A 254 -3.99 21.57 3.92
CA ASN A 254 -2.65 21.99 3.54
C ASN A 254 -2.63 23.29 2.71
N SER A 255 -3.57 23.47 1.77
CA SER A 255 -3.63 24.70 0.95
C SER A 255 -4.04 25.91 1.79
N SER A 256 -5.09 25.77 2.62
CA SER A 256 -5.57 26.84 3.50
C SER A 256 -4.52 27.27 4.52
N LEU A 257 -3.81 26.32 5.12
CA LEU A 257 -2.70 26.63 6.04
C LEU A 257 -1.56 27.34 5.33
N ARG A 258 -1.19 26.96 4.11
CA ARG A 258 -0.16 27.65 3.33
C ARG A 258 -0.56 29.09 3.02
N GLU A 259 -1.81 29.32 2.68
CA GLU A 259 -2.33 30.68 2.42
C GLU A 259 -2.26 31.56 3.66
N SER A 260 -2.77 31.04 4.79
CA SER A 260 -2.76 31.75 6.06
C SER A 260 -1.35 32.04 6.59
N LEU A 261 -0.39 31.17 6.34
CA LEU A 261 0.99 31.31 6.81
C LEU A 261 1.86 32.22 5.91
N LYS A 262 1.46 32.53 4.68
CA LYS A 262 2.20 33.46 3.80
C LYS A 262 2.37 34.87 4.38
N SER A 263 1.50 35.27 5.31
CA SER A 263 1.50 36.60 5.95
C SER A 263 2.26 36.68 7.28
N THR A 264 2.69 35.57 7.90
CA THR A 264 3.12 35.61 9.33
C THR A 264 4.23 34.60 9.68
N VAL A 265 5.18 34.29 8.77
CA VAL A 265 6.15 33.21 9.05
C VAL A 265 7.31 33.68 9.92
N THR A 266 7.28 33.33 11.22
CA THR A 266 8.48 33.16 12.04
C THR A 266 9.02 31.72 11.84
N SER A 267 10.33 31.51 11.99
CA SER A 267 11.03 30.22 11.78
C SER A 267 10.43 29.06 12.60
N VAL A 268 9.87 29.34 13.77
CA VAL A 268 9.24 28.36 14.67
C VAL A 268 7.93 27.83 14.10
N VAL A 269 7.08 28.71 13.56
CA VAL A 269 5.81 28.32 12.92
C VAL A 269 6.08 27.46 11.68
N GLY A 270 7.12 27.77 10.92
CA GLY A 270 7.55 26.97 9.78
C GLY A 270 7.98 25.54 10.14
N ALA A 271 8.68 25.36 11.27
CA ALA A 271 9.08 24.04 11.76
C ALA A 271 7.88 23.19 12.23
N LEU A 272 6.96 23.80 13.00
CA LEU A 272 5.72 23.15 13.44
C LEU A 272 4.83 22.74 12.26
N PHE A 273 4.70 23.62 11.26
CA PHE A 273 3.97 23.33 10.04
C PHE A 273 4.58 22.18 9.24
N LYS A 274 5.92 22.11 9.15
CA LYS A 274 6.62 21.01 8.49
C LYS A 274 6.40 19.68 9.20
N ALA A 275 6.39 19.66 10.52
CA ALA A 275 6.08 18.47 11.33
C ALA A 275 4.62 18.02 11.15
N PHE A 276 3.67 18.95 11.18
CA PHE A 276 2.26 18.69 10.93
C PHE A 276 2.03 18.14 9.51
N LYS A 277 2.61 18.79 8.49
CA LYS A 277 2.54 18.33 7.10
C LYS A 277 3.07 16.91 6.93
N LYS A 278 4.21 16.58 7.56
CA LYS A 278 4.80 15.24 7.52
C LYS A 278 3.82 14.19 8.08
N ARG A 279 3.06 14.53 9.13
CA ARG A 279 2.10 13.63 9.76
C ARG A 279 0.87 13.34 8.89
N LEU A 280 0.49 14.27 8.02
CA LEU A 280 -0.64 14.13 7.09
C LEU A 280 -0.21 13.68 5.68
N ASP A 281 1.09 13.57 5.42
CA ASP A 281 1.60 13.23 4.10
C ASP A 281 1.53 11.72 3.86
N TYR A 282 0.60 11.31 3.01
CA TYR A 282 0.45 9.90 2.62
C TYR A 282 1.72 9.29 2.00
N SER A 283 2.60 10.12 1.44
CA SER A 283 3.88 9.65 0.88
C SER A 283 4.82 9.04 1.93
N GLU A 284 4.64 9.37 3.21
CA GLU A 284 5.39 8.79 4.32
C GLU A 284 5.00 7.32 4.59
N TYR A 285 3.78 6.92 4.22
CA TYR A 285 3.29 5.55 4.44
C TYR A 285 3.67 4.58 3.33
N GLY A 286 4.20 5.07 2.19
CA GLY A 286 4.89 4.24 1.20
C GLY A 286 4.01 3.41 0.27
N GLY A 287 2.72 3.76 0.13
CA GLY A 287 1.79 3.04 -0.76
C GLY A 287 0.93 2.00 -0.03
N ALA A 288 0.03 1.39 -0.79
CA ALA A 288 -0.98 0.46 -0.33
C ALA A 288 -0.55 -0.98 -0.59
N PRO A 289 -0.34 -1.83 0.43
CA PRO A 289 -0.08 -3.24 0.23
C PRO A 289 -1.33 -3.96 -0.29
N LEU A 290 -1.14 -4.80 -1.30
CA LEU A 290 -2.15 -5.75 -1.77
C LEU A 290 -2.05 -7.03 -0.93
N LEU A 291 -2.91 -7.16 0.07
CA LEU A 291 -2.96 -8.31 0.96
C LEU A 291 -3.69 -9.49 0.30
N GLY A 292 -3.30 -10.71 0.66
CA GLY A 292 -3.97 -11.92 0.17
C GLY A 292 -3.45 -12.50 -1.14
N VAL A 293 -2.34 -11.96 -1.70
CA VAL A 293 -1.61 -12.57 -2.83
C VAL A 293 -0.35 -13.29 -2.36
N ARG A 294 0.10 -14.32 -3.11
CA ARG A 294 1.30 -15.11 -2.80
C ARG A 294 2.60 -14.36 -3.13
N GLY A 295 2.81 -13.23 -2.46
CA GLY A 295 3.99 -12.38 -2.60
C GLY A 295 3.69 -10.98 -2.09
N VAL A 296 4.70 -10.14 -2.05
CA VAL A 296 4.55 -8.75 -1.63
C VAL A 296 4.34 -7.87 -2.87
N CYS A 297 3.22 -7.14 -2.89
CA CYS A 297 2.90 -6.16 -3.92
C CYS A 297 2.44 -4.86 -3.25
N ILE A 298 3.18 -3.79 -3.47
CA ILE A 298 2.87 -2.44 -2.97
C ILE A 298 2.46 -1.56 -4.13
N VAL A 299 1.31 -0.91 -4.00
CA VAL A 299 0.76 -0.01 -5.03
C VAL A 299 0.83 1.42 -4.53
N GLY A 300 1.64 2.24 -5.17
CA GLY A 300 1.74 3.68 -4.94
C GLY A 300 0.73 4.47 -5.76
N HIS A 301 0.73 5.78 -5.59
CA HIS A 301 -0.09 6.71 -6.37
C HIS A 301 0.66 7.18 -7.61
N GLY A 302 -0.02 7.42 -8.75
CA GLY A 302 0.60 7.91 -9.99
C GLY A 302 1.41 9.20 -9.83
N SER A 303 0.99 10.09 -8.94
CA SER A 303 1.72 11.32 -8.60
C SER A 303 2.88 11.14 -7.60
N SER A 304 3.31 9.90 -7.32
CA SER A 304 4.41 9.60 -6.38
C SER A 304 5.69 10.33 -6.76
N ASN A 305 6.31 10.96 -5.75
CA ASN A 305 7.64 11.53 -5.85
C ASN A 305 8.70 10.50 -5.41
N GLU A 306 9.98 10.87 -5.51
CA GLU A 306 11.10 10.00 -5.12
C GLU A 306 11.03 9.52 -3.67
N ARG A 307 10.46 10.31 -2.76
CA ARG A 307 10.29 9.94 -1.35
C ARG A 307 9.19 8.91 -1.16
N ALA A 308 8.06 9.06 -1.86
CA ALA A 308 6.98 8.09 -1.87
C ALA A 308 7.46 6.73 -2.43
N ILE A 309 8.23 6.75 -3.52
CA ILE A 309 8.84 5.54 -4.09
C ILE A 309 9.80 4.87 -3.09
N MET A 310 10.71 5.64 -2.49
CA MET A 310 11.63 5.12 -1.46
C MET A 310 10.86 4.48 -0.30
N ASN A 311 9.80 5.13 0.20
CA ASN A 311 8.97 4.58 1.25
C ASN A 311 8.21 3.32 0.81
N GLY A 312 7.77 3.24 -0.46
CA GLY A 312 7.18 2.03 -1.04
C GLY A 312 8.14 0.85 -1.00
N ILE A 313 9.41 1.09 -1.36
CA ILE A 313 10.48 0.09 -1.27
C ILE A 313 10.70 -0.34 0.19
N ARG A 314 10.70 0.61 1.14
CA ARG A 314 10.81 0.32 2.57
C ARG A 314 9.68 -0.58 3.06
N VAL A 315 8.43 -0.22 2.75
CA VAL A 315 7.25 -1.02 3.15
C VAL A 315 7.30 -2.42 2.53
N ALA A 316 7.72 -2.55 1.27
CA ALA A 316 7.89 -3.85 0.63
C ALA A 316 8.93 -4.72 1.35
N ALA A 317 10.06 -4.13 1.75
CA ALA A 317 11.11 -4.82 2.49
C ALA A 317 10.65 -5.23 3.90
N GLU A 318 9.99 -4.33 4.64
CA GLU A 318 9.42 -4.61 5.97
C GLU A 318 8.37 -5.74 5.90
N PHE A 319 7.50 -5.70 4.88
CA PHE A 319 6.48 -6.73 4.67
C PHE A 319 7.13 -8.10 4.37
N ALA A 320 8.13 -8.14 3.49
CA ALA A 320 8.84 -9.37 3.15
C ALA A 320 9.55 -9.99 4.36
N GLN A 321 10.15 -9.15 5.22
CA GLN A 321 10.82 -9.61 6.46
C GLN A 321 9.84 -10.12 7.52
N ALA A 322 8.62 -9.60 7.53
CA ALA A 322 7.63 -9.91 8.57
C ALA A 322 6.85 -11.21 8.32
N GLU A 323 7.10 -11.92 7.20
CA GLU A 323 6.43 -13.18 6.81
C GLU A 323 4.90 -13.15 6.95
N VAL A 324 4.29 -12.00 6.64
CA VAL A 324 2.85 -11.73 6.86
C VAL A 324 1.97 -12.74 6.13
N ASN A 325 2.37 -13.16 4.92
CA ASN A 325 1.58 -14.09 4.12
C ASN A 325 1.40 -15.44 4.82
N SER A 326 2.47 -15.99 5.39
CA SER A 326 2.42 -17.24 6.18
C SER A 326 1.54 -17.09 7.43
N ALA A 327 1.59 -15.92 8.08
CA ALA A 327 0.74 -15.61 9.24
C ALA A 327 -0.74 -15.52 8.85
N ILE A 328 -1.06 -14.94 7.68
CA ILE A 328 -2.43 -14.86 7.15
C ILE A 328 -2.96 -16.27 6.86
N GLU A 329 -2.23 -17.11 6.13
CA GLU A 329 -2.64 -18.48 5.81
C GLU A 329 -2.85 -19.31 7.08
N ALA A 330 -1.94 -19.22 8.05
CA ALA A 330 -2.07 -19.92 9.33
C ALA A 330 -3.28 -19.43 10.16
N ALA A 331 -3.61 -18.15 10.08
CA ALA A 331 -4.77 -17.58 10.78
C ALA A 331 -6.11 -18.00 10.10
N LEU A 332 -6.16 -17.96 8.77
CA LEU A 332 -7.34 -18.40 8.01
C LEU A 332 -7.60 -19.89 8.15
N ALA A 333 -6.56 -20.72 8.29
CA ALA A 333 -6.72 -22.16 8.52
C ALA A 333 -7.31 -22.52 9.90
N LYS A 334 -7.32 -21.58 10.86
CA LYS A 334 -7.89 -21.75 12.21
C LYS A 334 -9.34 -21.29 12.31
N ARG A 335 -9.88 -20.76 11.26
CA ARG A 335 -11.21 -20.14 11.16
C ARG A 335 -12.36 -21.15 11.09
#